data_dcd667475d0c83d34766d8cf79ccdc0d
#
_entry.id   dcd667475d0c83d34766d8cf79ccdc0d
#
_cell.length_a   1.000
_cell.length_b   1.000
_cell.length_c   1.000
_cell.angle_alpha   90.00
_cell.angle_beta   90.00
_cell.angle_gamma   90.00
#
_symmetry.space_group_name_H-M   'P 1'
#
loop_
_entity.id
_entity.type
_entity.pdbx_description
1 polymer ?
#
loop_
_entity_poly.entity_id
_entity_poly.type
_entity_poly.pdbx_seq_one_letter_code
_entity_poly.pdbx_strand_id
1 'polypeptide(L)'
;MKFKEFDKPEYFVNRELSWIKFDDRVLSEARDKNLPLFERLKFLSITSSNLDEFYMVRVASLKDQVHAGYKKTDIAGMTAKEQLKAISQQTHDLVHVQYSTLNRSLVPALEKAGLHVIFEHEAFSEKQKEFVDRYFEDNVYPVLTPMAMDSSRPFPLIRNKTLNIGALLSRKDTKKGKEEIDFATVQVPSVLPRVVIIPSEKKGHTTVTLLEQIIERNIDKLFLSYDVICAHPYRIMRNADLSIDEDEAEDLLVEIQKQLKKRQWGEVIRLEVEDKMDSRLLDILKMEFQVHGDDI
;
A
#
# COMPACT_ATOMS: atom_id res chain seq x y z
N MET A 1 -28.84 31.74 -25.23
CA MET A 1 -28.97 32.25 -23.85
C MET A 1 -27.68 31.90 -23.12
N LYS A 2 -26.88 32.90 -22.69
CA LYS A 2 -25.71 32.61 -21.86
C LYS A 2 -26.22 32.57 -20.41
N PHE A 3 -26.26 31.38 -19.81
CA PHE A 3 -26.61 31.22 -18.40
C PHE A 3 -25.45 31.65 -17.49
N LYS A 4 -25.00 32.90 -17.63
CA LYS A 4 -23.93 33.50 -16.78
C LYS A 4 -24.27 33.48 -15.27
N GLU A 5 -25.52 33.30 -14.93
CA GLU A 5 -26.02 33.28 -13.56
C GLU A 5 -25.62 31.99 -12.81
N PHE A 6 -25.36 30.87 -13.53
CA PHE A 6 -24.99 29.56 -12.97
C PHE A 6 -23.51 29.24 -13.19
N ASP A 7 -22.69 30.15 -13.69
CA ASP A 7 -21.28 29.96 -14.00
C ASP A 7 -20.40 30.49 -12.84
N LYS A 8 -20.80 30.14 -11.60
CA LYS A 8 -20.04 30.47 -10.40
C LYS A 8 -19.53 29.22 -9.72
N PRO A 9 -18.29 29.20 -9.18
CA PRO A 9 -17.69 28.07 -8.51
C PRO A 9 -18.57 27.44 -7.43
N GLU A 10 -19.35 28.22 -6.72
CA GLU A 10 -20.26 27.79 -5.64
C GLU A 10 -21.36 26.81 -6.09
N TYR A 11 -21.65 26.73 -7.41
CA TYR A 11 -22.64 25.81 -7.97
C TYR A 11 -22.03 24.48 -8.42
N PHE A 12 -20.72 24.32 -8.32
CA PHE A 12 -20.02 23.12 -8.77
C PHE A 12 -19.38 22.37 -7.61
N VAL A 13 -19.32 21.07 -7.74
CA VAL A 13 -18.56 20.20 -6.83
C VAL A 13 -17.25 19.85 -7.52
N ASN A 14 -16.14 19.92 -6.77
CA ASN A 14 -14.86 19.44 -7.30
C ASN A 14 -14.99 17.98 -7.72
N ARG A 15 -14.48 17.66 -8.90
CA ARG A 15 -14.61 16.35 -9.53
C ARG A 15 -13.94 15.25 -8.72
N GLU A 16 -12.74 15.49 -8.19
CA GLU A 16 -11.96 14.49 -7.49
C GLU A 16 -12.57 14.20 -6.10
N LEU A 17 -13.05 15.21 -5.41
CA LEU A 17 -13.76 15.02 -4.14
C LEU A 17 -15.12 14.32 -4.34
N SER A 18 -15.79 14.58 -5.45
CA SER A 18 -17.02 13.86 -5.83
C SER A 18 -16.73 12.38 -6.10
N TRP A 19 -15.55 12.07 -6.69
CA TRP A 19 -15.13 10.71 -6.93
C TRP A 19 -14.89 9.93 -5.62
N ILE A 20 -14.24 10.54 -4.61
CA ILE A 20 -14.06 9.91 -3.29
C ILE A 20 -15.43 9.60 -2.64
N LYS A 21 -16.41 10.51 -2.77
CA LYS A 21 -17.78 10.24 -2.29
C LYS A 21 -18.47 9.12 -3.04
N PHE A 22 -18.16 8.92 -4.32
CA PHE A 22 -18.64 7.75 -5.06
C PHE A 22 -18.02 6.47 -4.51
N ASP A 23 -16.72 6.46 -4.23
CA ASP A 23 -16.05 5.28 -3.66
C ASP A 23 -16.52 4.97 -2.22
N ASP A 24 -16.88 5.99 -1.42
CA ASP A 24 -17.54 5.79 -0.14
C ASP A 24 -18.90 5.08 -0.28
N ARG A 25 -19.67 5.35 -1.36
CA ARG A 25 -20.89 4.60 -1.66
C ARG A 25 -20.60 3.15 -2.04
N VAL A 26 -19.51 2.88 -2.76
CA VAL A 26 -19.04 1.50 -3.03
C VAL A 26 -18.71 0.80 -1.70
N LEU A 27 -18.01 1.49 -0.79
CA LEU A 27 -17.71 0.98 0.55
C LEU A 27 -18.98 0.72 1.37
N SER A 28 -20.06 1.47 1.14
CA SER A 28 -21.33 1.27 1.88
C SER A 28 -21.94 -0.12 1.63
N GLU A 29 -21.72 -0.71 0.45
CA GLU A 29 -22.15 -2.08 0.14
C GLU A 29 -21.41 -3.12 1.01
N ALA A 30 -20.13 -2.89 1.33
CA ALA A 30 -19.39 -3.73 2.27
C ALA A 30 -19.97 -3.69 3.69
N ARG A 31 -20.71 -2.63 4.04
CA ARG A 31 -21.33 -2.41 5.34
C ARG A 31 -22.77 -2.92 5.41
N ASP A 32 -23.43 -3.18 4.28
CA ASP A 32 -24.79 -3.70 4.23
C ASP A 32 -24.81 -5.18 4.67
N LYS A 33 -25.43 -5.43 5.80
CA LYS A 33 -25.56 -6.77 6.38
C LYS A 33 -26.54 -7.68 5.64
N ASN A 34 -27.35 -7.15 4.72
CA ASN A 34 -28.24 -7.93 3.88
C ASN A 34 -27.50 -8.62 2.72
N LEU A 35 -26.28 -8.15 2.40
CA LEU A 35 -25.44 -8.78 1.38
C LEU A 35 -24.69 -10.01 1.94
N PRO A 36 -24.45 -11.04 1.11
CA PRO A 36 -23.63 -12.18 1.50
C PRO A 36 -22.22 -11.76 1.93
N LEU A 37 -21.66 -12.44 2.93
CA LEU A 37 -20.39 -12.07 3.57
C LEU A 37 -19.24 -11.87 2.58
N PHE A 38 -19.08 -12.80 1.62
CA PHE A 38 -18.00 -12.68 0.61
C PHE A 38 -18.26 -11.60 -0.44
N GLU A 39 -19.51 -11.25 -0.74
CA GLU A 39 -19.81 -10.08 -1.58
C GLU A 39 -19.44 -8.79 -0.85
N ARG A 40 -19.67 -8.70 0.45
CA ARG A 40 -19.21 -7.56 1.26
C ARG A 40 -17.68 -7.43 1.26
N LEU A 41 -16.95 -8.54 1.35
CA LEU A 41 -15.49 -8.55 1.21
C LEU A 41 -15.04 -8.08 -0.18
N LYS A 42 -15.76 -8.48 -1.24
CA LYS A 42 -15.48 -7.99 -2.60
C LYS A 42 -15.64 -6.48 -2.72
N PHE A 43 -16.73 -5.92 -2.18
CA PHE A 43 -16.92 -4.46 -2.19
C PHE A 43 -15.83 -3.72 -1.42
N LEU A 44 -15.36 -4.26 -0.29
CA LEU A 44 -14.21 -3.72 0.42
C LEU A 44 -12.94 -3.72 -0.44
N SER A 45 -12.68 -4.81 -1.18
CA SER A 45 -11.56 -4.94 -2.10
C SER A 45 -11.68 -4.01 -3.31
N ILE A 46 -12.90 -3.84 -3.85
CA ILE A 46 -13.17 -2.92 -4.97
C ILE A 46 -12.87 -1.49 -4.54
N THR A 47 -13.30 -1.05 -3.36
CA THR A 47 -12.97 0.26 -2.79
C THR A 47 -11.47 0.49 -2.76
N SER A 48 -10.69 -0.49 -2.29
CA SER A 48 -9.23 -0.41 -2.25
C SER A 48 -8.60 -0.30 -3.65
N SER A 49 -9.09 -1.11 -4.59
CA SER A 49 -8.60 -1.10 -5.98
C SER A 49 -8.92 0.20 -6.72
N ASN A 50 -10.11 0.74 -6.50
CA ASN A 50 -10.54 2.03 -7.04
C ASN A 50 -9.64 3.16 -6.52
N LEU A 51 -9.34 3.14 -5.21
CA LEU A 51 -8.48 4.14 -4.59
C LEU A 51 -7.05 4.06 -5.14
N ASP A 52 -6.51 2.85 -5.37
CA ASP A 52 -5.20 2.66 -6.01
C ASP A 52 -5.16 3.38 -7.38
N GLU A 53 -6.15 3.14 -8.24
CA GLU A 53 -6.21 3.75 -9.57
C GLU A 53 -6.39 5.27 -9.49
N PHE A 54 -7.24 5.75 -8.60
CA PHE A 54 -7.45 7.17 -8.36
C PHE A 54 -6.13 7.88 -8.01
N TYR A 55 -5.33 7.30 -7.11
CA TYR A 55 -4.04 7.87 -6.74
C TYR A 55 -3.04 7.84 -7.90
N MET A 56 -2.90 6.71 -8.57
CA MET A 56 -1.91 6.54 -9.63
C MET A 56 -2.15 7.42 -10.86
N VAL A 57 -3.41 7.85 -11.09
CA VAL A 57 -3.79 8.64 -12.28
C VAL A 57 -4.19 10.06 -11.88
N ARG A 58 -5.24 10.19 -11.04
CA ARG A 58 -5.84 11.51 -10.77
C ARG A 58 -5.02 12.34 -9.79
N VAL A 59 -4.59 11.75 -8.67
CA VAL A 59 -3.74 12.43 -7.70
C VAL A 59 -2.36 12.72 -8.30
N ALA A 60 -1.83 11.79 -9.08
CA ALA A 60 -0.58 11.97 -9.82
C ALA A 60 -0.65 13.21 -10.73
N SER A 61 -1.69 13.32 -11.56
CA SER A 61 -1.89 14.49 -12.44
C SER A 61 -1.99 15.80 -11.67
N LEU A 62 -2.63 15.82 -10.48
CA LEU A 62 -2.66 17.02 -9.64
C LEU A 62 -1.29 17.38 -9.06
N LYS A 63 -0.47 16.39 -8.68
CA LYS A 63 0.91 16.60 -8.23
C LYS A 63 1.77 17.17 -9.36
N ASP A 64 1.66 16.66 -10.57
CA ASP A 64 2.34 17.20 -11.76
C ASP A 64 1.97 18.67 -11.99
N GLN A 65 0.69 19.05 -11.83
CA GLN A 65 0.26 20.45 -11.92
C GLN A 65 0.91 21.34 -10.85
N VAL A 66 1.03 20.83 -9.61
CA VAL A 66 1.70 21.58 -8.52
C VAL A 66 3.18 21.74 -8.82
N HIS A 67 3.87 20.69 -9.30
CA HIS A 67 5.29 20.74 -9.67
C HIS A 67 5.55 21.69 -10.85
N ALA A 68 4.63 21.75 -11.82
CA ALA A 68 4.67 22.70 -12.93
C ALA A 68 4.33 24.15 -12.52
N GLY A 69 4.01 24.39 -11.25
CA GLY A 69 3.63 25.72 -10.76
C GLY A 69 2.27 26.24 -11.28
N TYR A 70 1.39 25.35 -11.71
CA TYR A 70 0.08 25.70 -12.23
C TYR A 70 -0.83 26.26 -11.12
N LYS A 71 -1.35 27.50 -11.34
CA LYS A 71 -2.10 28.24 -10.31
C LYS A 71 -3.58 28.43 -10.64
N LYS A 72 -4.04 28.01 -11.82
CA LYS A 72 -5.46 28.17 -12.17
C LYS A 72 -6.31 27.22 -11.29
N THR A 73 -7.49 27.72 -10.95
CA THR A 73 -8.48 26.93 -10.23
C THR A 73 -9.31 26.08 -11.19
N ASP A 74 -9.87 24.99 -10.68
CA ASP A 74 -10.88 24.21 -11.36
C ASP A 74 -12.24 24.93 -11.38
N ILE A 75 -13.26 24.29 -11.93
CA ILE A 75 -14.62 24.83 -12.03
C ILE A 75 -15.25 25.11 -10.65
N ALA A 76 -14.83 24.38 -9.61
CA ALA A 76 -15.28 24.54 -8.21
C ALA A 76 -14.44 25.59 -7.45
N GLY A 77 -13.49 26.25 -8.12
CA GLY A 77 -12.69 27.33 -7.54
C GLY A 77 -11.47 26.84 -6.74
N MET A 78 -11.08 25.57 -6.83
CA MET A 78 -9.96 24.99 -6.08
C MET A 78 -8.69 24.91 -6.94
N THR A 79 -7.55 25.35 -6.40
CA THR A 79 -6.23 25.09 -6.98
C THR A 79 -5.83 23.61 -6.81
N ALA A 80 -4.89 23.11 -7.61
CA ALA A 80 -4.39 21.72 -7.48
C ALA A 80 -3.88 21.41 -6.06
N LYS A 81 -3.21 22.37 -5.41
CA LYS A 81 -2.72 22.23 -4.03
C LYS A 81 -3.86 22.09 -3.01
N GLU A 82 -4.93 22.89 -3.15
CA GLU A 82 -6.10 22.81 -2.27
C GLU A 82 -6.85 21.49 -2.49
N GLN A 83 -6.93 21.02 -3.74
CA GLN A 83 -7.52 19.73 -4.07
C GLN A 83 -6.74 18.59 -3.41
N LEU A 84 -5.39 18.54 -3.54
CA LEU A 84 -4.55 17.51 -2.92
C LEU A 84 -4.74 17.46 -1.41
N LYS A 85 -4.77 18.61 -0.72
CA LYS A 85 -5.00 18.64 0.72
C LYS A 85 -6.39 18.09 1.11
N ALA A 86 -7.43 18.48 0.37
CA ALA A 86 -8.78 17.99 0.63
C ALA A 86 -8.94 16.50 0.30
N ILE A 87 -8.26 16.02 -0.76
CA ILE A 87 -8.20 14.60 -1.13
C ILE A 87 -7.55 13.80 -0.01
N SER A 88 -6.38 14.22 0.49
CA SER A 88 -5.69 13.55 1.58
C SER A 88 -6.61 13.37 2.79
N GLN A 89 -7.26 14.43 3.25
CA GLN A 89 -8.19 14.36 4.39
C GLN A 89 -9.34 13.37 4.14
N GLN A 90 -10.05 13.49 3.00
CA GLN A 90 -11.19 12.62 2.71
C GLN A 90 -10.78 11.16 2.49
N THR A 91 -9.58 10.93 1.96
CA THR A 91 -9.06 9.58 1.78
C THR A 91 -8.75 8.92 3.13
N HIS A 92 -8.14 9.65 4.07
CA HIS A 92 -7.90 9.11 5.42
C HIS A 92 -9.22 8.77 6.12
N ASP A 93 -10.24 9.61 5.98
CA ASP A 93 -11.57 9.31 6.52
C ASP A 93 -12.16 8.04 5.90
N LEU A 94 -12.07 7.89 4.57
CA LEU A 94 -12.53 6.71 3.83
C LEU A 94 -11.79 5.44 4.28
N VAL A 95 -10.47 5.48 4.35
CA VAL A 95 -9.60 4.36 4.77
C VAL A 95 -9.89 3.97 6.22
N HIS A 96 -10.09 4.95 7.11
CA HIS A 96 -10.50 4.67 8.49
C HIS A 96 -11.83 3.88 8.55
N VAL A 97 -12.82 4.28 7.75
CA VAL A 97 -14.10 3.54 7.66
C VAL A 97 -13.89 2.16 7.04
N GLN A 98 -13.04 2.03 6.03
CA GLN A 98 -12.70 0.76 5.37
C GLN A 98 -12.10 -0.25 6.36
N TYR A 99 -11.04 0.12 7.10
CA TYR A 99 -10.42 -0.75 8.10
C TYR A 99 -11.33 -1.00 9.31
N SER A 100 -12.11 -0.02 9.73
CA SER A 100 -13.14 -0.24 10.77
C SER A 100 -14.18 -1.26 10.32
N THR A 101 -14.60 -1.23 9.05
CA THR A 101 -15.53 -2.20 8.47
C THR A 101 -14.91 -3.60 8.44
N LEU A 102 -13.64 -3.72 7.99
CA LEU A 102 -12.91 -4.99 8.01
C LEU A 102 -12.82 -5.55 9.42
N ASN A 103 -12.22 -4.80 10.34
CA ASN A 103 -11.82 -5.32 11.65
C ASN A 103 -13.00 -5.54 12.60
N ARG A 104 -14.02 -4.65 12.58
CA ARG A 104 -15.14 -4.70 13.52
C ARG A 104 -16.38 -5.42 12.98
N SER A 105 -16.48 -5.64 11.68
CA SER A 105 -17.66 -6.25 11.06
C SER A 105 -17.33 -7.53 10.29
N LEU A 106 -16.39 -7.48 9.33
CA LEU A 106 -16.14 -8.59 8.43
C LEU A 106 -15.31 -9.70 9.08
N VAL A 107 -14.22 -9.38 9.77
CA VAL A 107 -13.40 -10.38 10.47
C VAL A 107 -14.18 -11.17 11.51
N PRO A 108 -14.98 -10.54 12.40
CA PRO A 108 -15.85 -11.30 13.31
C PRO A 108 -16.92 -12.15 12.61
N ALA A 109 -17.41 -11.70 11.44
CA ALA A 109 -18.37 -12.48 10.66
C ALA A 109 -17.71 -13.69 9.99
N LEU A 110 -16.47 -13.56 9.51
CA LEU A 110 -15.66 -14.69 9.00
C LEU A 110 -15.41 -15.72 10.08
N GLU A 111 -15.03 -15.30 11.29
CA GLU A 111 -14.84 -16.19 12.43
C GLU A 111 -16.09 -17.00 12.74
N LYS A 112 -17.26 -16.35 12.75
CA LYS A 112 -18.56 -17.03 12.94
C LYS A 112 -18.89 -18.00 11.81
N ALA A 113 -18.41 -17.73 10.60
CA ALA A 113 -18.58 -18.60 9.43
C ALA A 113 -17.58 -19.75 9.38
N GLY A 114 -16.70 -19.88 10.38
CA GLY A 114 -15.70 -20.95 10.48
C GLY A 114 -14.38 -20.63 9.77
N LEU A 115 -14.15 -19.39 9.36
CA LEU A 115 -12.87 -18.94 8.78
C LEU A 115 -12.17 -18.01 9.77
N HIS A 116 -11.11 -18.50 10.39
CA HIS A 116 -10.25 -17.76 11.31
C HIS A 116 -9.06 -17.16 10.59
N VAL A 117 -8.88 -15.84 10.64
CA VAL A 117 -7.77 -15.14 10.01
C VAL A 117 -6.83 -14.60 11.09
N ILE A 118 -5.57 -14.99 11.04
CA ILE A 118 -4.52 -14.48 11.96
C ILE A 118 -3.71 -13.43 11.20
N PHE A 119 -3.80 -12.17 11.64
CA PHE A 119 -3.14 -11.02 11.05
C PHE A 119 -1.81 -10.65 11.72
N GLU A 120 -1.50 -11.22 12.90
CA GLU A 120 -0.28 -10.93 13.64
C GLU A 120 0.41 -12.26 13.98
N HIS A 121 1.67 -12.41 13.59
CA HIS A 121 2.42 -13.68 13.75
C HIS A 121 2.68 -14.03 15.22
N GLU A 122 2.63 -13.04 16.13
CA GLU A 122 2.74 -13.26 17.59
C GLU A 122 1.58 -14.09 18.14
N ALA A 123 0.43 -14.05 17.47
CA ALA A 123 -0.76 -14.78 17.86
C ALA A 123 -0.73 -16.27 17.45
N PHE A 124 0.29 -16.73 16.74
CA PHE A 124 0.42 -18.15 16.36
C PHE A 124 0.62 -19.04 17.58
N SER A 125 -0.13 -20.14 17.64
CA SER A 125 0.15 -21.23 18.59
C SER A 125 1.46 -21.94 18.25
N GLU A 126 2.02 -22.72 19.17
CA GLU A 126 3.28 -23.44 18.92
C GLU A 126 3.19 -24.37 17.70
N LYS A 127 2.06 -25.07 17.52
CA LYS A 127 1.82 -25.91 16.35
C LYS A 127 1.76 -25.11 15.04
N GLN A 128 1.20 -23.91 15.08
CA GLN A 128 1.16 -23.00 13.94
C GLN A 128 2.54 -22.42 13.65
N LYS A 129 3.30 -22.06 14.68
CA LYS A 129 4.71 -21.64 14.56
C LYS A 129 5.57 -22.69 13.87
N GLU A 130 5.52 -23.94 14.33
CA GLU A 130 6.24 -25.05 13.69
C GLU A 130 5.88 -25.22 12.22
N PHE A 131 4.59 -25.09 11.90
CA PHE A 131 4.12 -25.20 10.52
C PHE A 131 4.62 -24.04 9.65
N VAL A 132 4.45 -22.78 10.10
CA VAL A 132 4.83 -21.60 9.31
C VAL A 132 6.35 -21.49 9.16
N ASP A 133 7.14 -21.90 10.16
CA ASP A 133 8.59 -21.89 10.11
C ASP A 133 9.10 -22.92 9.07
N ARG A 134 8.50 -24.10 9.02
CA ARG A 134 8.78 -25.10 7.96
C ARG A 134 8.32 -24.62 6.59
N TYR A 135 7.09 -24.06 6.50
CA TYR A 135 6.58 -23.51 5.25
C TYR A 135 7.48 -22.41 4.71
N PHE A 136 8.01 -21.56 5.61
CA PHE A 136 8.98 -20.54 5.26
C PHE A 136 10.24 -21.15 4.64
N GLU A 137 10.85 -22.13 5.28
CA GLU A 137 12.09 -22.77 4.81
C GLU A 137 11.91 -23.49 3.47
N ASP A 138 10.82 -24.25 3.32
CA ASP A 138 10.60 -25.10 2.15
C ASP A 138 10.08 -24.32 0.93
N ASN A 139 9.28 -23.27 1.12
CA ASN A 139 8.54 -22.61 0.03
C ASN A 139 8.86 -21.13 -0.14
N VAL A 140 9.07 -20.39 0.95
CA VAL A 140 9.17 -18.94 0.92
C VAL A 140 10.63 -18.50 0.78
N TYR A 141 11.51 -18.97 1.62
CA TYR A 141 12.93 -18.62 1.63
C TYR A 141 13.61 -18.76 0.26
N PRO A 142 13.40 -19.85 -0.53
CA PRO A 142 14.07 -20.02 -1.82
C PRO A 142 13.70 -18.99 -2.89
N VAL A 143 12.58 -18.29 -2.73
CA VAL A 143 12.07 -17.29 -3.71
C VAL A 143 12.23 -15.84 -3.24
N LEU A 144 12.72 -15.63 -2.01
CA LEU A 144 12.96 -14.29 -1.49
C LEU A 144 14.28 -13.72 -2.01
N THR A 145 14.28 -12.40 -2.25
CA THR A 145 15.46 -11.64 -2.61
C THR A 145 15.60 -10.45 -1.65
N PRO A 146 16.21 -10.64 -0.48
CA PRO A 146 16.45 -9.56 0.45
C PRO A 146 17.48 -8.57 -0.11
N MET A 147 17.25 -7.29 0.09
CA MET A 147 18.11 -6.19 -0.33
C MET A 147 18.45 -5.34 0.89
N ALA A 148 19.72 -5.15 1.16
CA ALA A 148 20.21 -4.27 2.21
C ALA A 148 20.84 -3.02 1.59
N MET A 149 20.58 -1.87 2.20
CA MET A 149 21.20 -0.60 1.90
C MET A 149 22.35 -0.38 2.88
N ASP A 150 23.52 -0.06 2.35
CA ASP A 150 24.67 0.41 3.11
C ASP A 150 25.28 1.63 2.44
N SER A 151 26.33 2.21 3.01
CA SER A 151 27.02 3.39 2.46
C SER A 151 27.53 3.22 1.02
N SER A 152 27.59 2.00 0.50
CA SER A 152 28.06 1.66 -0.85
C SER A 152 26.95 1.26 -1.81
N ARG A 153 25.74 1.01 -1.31
CA ARG A 153 24.59 0.54 -2.08
C ARG A 153 23.44 1.52 -1.99
N PRO A 154 22.95 2.05 -3.12
CA PRO A 154 21.81 2.95 -3.13
C PRO A 154 20.55 2.24 -2.67
N PHE A 155 19.54 3.03 -2.30
CA PHE A 155 18.21 2.52 -1.95
C PHE A 155 17.64 1.65 -3.08
N PRO A 156 17.12 0.46 -2.76
CA PRO A 156 16.61 -0.46 -3.76
C PRO A 156 15.38 0.10 -4.47
N LEU A 157 15.26 -0.24 -5.74
CA LEU A 157 14.18 0.20 -6.59
C LEU A 157 12.90 -0.60 -6.31
N ILE A 158 11.98 -0.02 -5.57
CA ILE A 158 10.71 -0.64 -5.20
C ILE A 158 9.70 -0.48 -6.33
N ARG A 159 9.07 -1.58 -6.73
CA ARG A 159 8.07 -1.60 -7.81
C ARG A 159 6.74 -1.06 -7.34
N ASN A 160 5.99 -0.48 -8.27
CA ASN A 160 4.64 0.03 -8.03
C ASN A 160 3.71 -1.07 -7.50
N LYS A 161 2.95 -0.77 -6.44
CA LYS A 161 1.94 -1.63 -5.79
C LYS A 161 2.46 -2.95 -5.19
N THR A 162 3.77 -3.19 -5.17
CA THR A 162 4.29 -4.38 -4.50
C THR A 162 4.25 -4.21 -2.98
N LEU A 163 3.86 -5.26 -2.28
CA LEU A 163 3.99 -5.34 -0.83
C LEU A 163 5.43 -5.72 -0.50
N ASN A 164 6.04 -4.97 0.41
CA ASN A 164 7.41 -5.18 0.85
C ASN A 164 7.46 -5.15 2.37
N ILE A 165 8.46 -5.80 2.95
CA ILE A 165 8.77 -5.69 4.36
C ILE A 165 10.07 -4.91 4.47
N GLY A 166 10.03 -3.76 5.13
CA GLY A 166 11.19 -2.97 5.49
C GLY A 166 11.68 -3.38 6.87
N ALA A 167 12.98 -3.47 7.06
CA ALA A 167 13.62 -3.81 8.33
C ALA A 167 14.73 -2.84 8.68
N LEU A 168 14.88 -2.56 9.98
CA LEU A 168 16.06 -1.91 10.54
C LEU A 168 16.96 -2.97 11.15
N LEU A 169 18.22 -2.91 10.77
CA LEU A 169 19.22 -3.89 11.12
C LEU A 169 20.37 -3.23 11.91
N SER A 170 20.85 -3.91 12.97
CA SER A 170 22.05 -3.53 13.71
C SER A 170 23.13 -4.58 13.49
N ARG A 171 24.38 -4.15 13.26
CA ARG A 171 25.49 -5.09 13.06
C ARG A 171 25.92 -5.73 14.37
N LYS A 172 26.05 -7.07 14.39
CA LYS A 172 26.46 -7.86 15.56
C LYS A 172 27.88 -7.57 16.08
N ASP A 173 28.77 -6.98 15.27
CA ASP A 173 30.20 -6.84 15.55
C ASP A 173 30.70 -5.40 15.79
N THR A 174 29.86 -4.47 16.19
CA THR A 174 30.28 -3.08 16.44
C THR A 174 31.08 -2.95 17.75
N LYS A 175 32.41 -3.14 17.67
CA LYS A 175 33.38 -2.91 18.77
C LYS A 175 33.55 -1.44 19.17
N LYS A 176 32.78 -0.51 18.61
CA LYS A 176 32.84 0.93 18.89
C LYS A 176 31.43 1.50 18.99
N GLY A 177 30.95 1.67 20.18
CA GLY A 177 29.91 2.54 20.76
C GLY A 177 28.95 3.40 19.90
N LYS A 178 28.84 3.18 18.58
CA LYS A 178 27.80 3.72 17.71
C LYS A 178 27.10 2.53 17.08
N GLU A 179 25.85 2.34 17.40
CA GLU A 179 24.95 1.47 16.63
C GLU A 179 24.84 2.04 15.22
N GLU A 180 25.45 1.38 14.25
CA GLU A 180 25.15 1.63 12.83
C GLU A 180 23.86 0.88 12.49
N ILE A 181 22.83 1.65 12.17
CA ILE A 181 21.53 1.10 11.75
C ILE A 181 21.51 1.10 10.21
N ASP A 182 21.40 -0.09 9.65
CA ASP A 182 21.23 -0.30 8.21
C ASP A 182 19.74 -0.54 7.90
N PHE A 183 19.30 -0.09 6.72
CA PHE A 183 17.98 -0.41 6.18
C PHE A 183 18.06 -1.64 5.29
N ALA A 184 17.07 -2.51 5.40
CA ALA A 184 16.88 -3.62 4.48
C ALA A 184 15.41 -3.74 4.07
N THR A 185 15.19 -4.34 2.92
CA THR A 185 13.83 -4.63 2.45
C THR A 185 13.78 -5.96 1.72
N VAL A 186 12.62 -6.60 1.77
CA VAL A 186 12.31 -7.80 1.00
C VAL A 186 10.91 -7.69 0.42
N GLN A 187 10.77 -7.97 -0.87
CA GLN A 187 9.47 -8.00 -1.51
C GLN A 187 8.71 -9.28 -1.13
N VAL A 188 7.44 -9.14 -0.75
CA VAL A 188 6.53 -10.29 -0.59
C VAL A 188 6.29 -10.89 -1.98
N PRO A 189 6.66 -12.16 -2.22
CA PRO A 189 6.68 -12.74 -3.56
C PRO A 189 5.25 -13.01 -4.07
N SER A 190 4.89 -12.44 -5.22
CA SER A 190 3.58 -12.65 -5.86
C SER A 190 3.43 -14.02 -6.52
N VAL A 191 4.50 -14.80 -6.65
CA VAL A 191 4.48 -16.18 -7.17
C VAL A 191 3.88 -17.17 -6.17
N LEU A 192 3.85 -16.82 -4.89
CA LEU A 192 3.24 -17.63 -3.84
C LEU A 192 1.84 -17.10 -3.49
N PRO A 193 0.92 -17.97 -3.02
CA PRO A 193 -0.37 -17.53 -2.49
C PRO A 193 -0.16 -16.60 -1.28
N ARG A 194 -0.81 -15.42 -1.30
CA ARG A 194 -0.73 -14.50 -0.17
C ARG A 194 -1.48 -15.01 1.06
N VAL A 195 -2.59 -15.74 0.86
CA VAL A 195 -3.38 -16.36 1.93
C VAL A 195 -2.92 -17.80 2.08
N VAL A 196 -2.37 -18.14 3.25
CA VAL A 196 -1.82 -19.46 3.55
C VAL A 196 -2.69 -20.14 4.58
N ILE A 197 -3.13 -21.37 4.27
CA ILE A 197 -3.90 -22.21 5.21
C ILE A 197 -2.90 -22.81 6.21
N ILE A 198 -3.18 -22.63 7.50
CA ILE A 198 -2.34 -23.13 8.59
C ILE A 198 -3.16 -24.07 9.50
N PRO A 199 -2.52 -24.86 10.38
CA PRO A 199 -3.24 -25.75 11.29
C PRO A 199 -4.27 -24.99 12.14
N SER A 200 -5.51 -25.52 12.18
CA SER A 200 -6.58 -24.95 12.99
C SER A 200 -6.59 -25.57 14.38
N GLU A 201 -6.77 -24.75 15.40
CA GLU A 201 -6.97 -25.18 16.78
C GLU A 201 -8.44 -25.61 17.05
N LYS A 202 -9.37 -25.16 16.19
CA LYS A 202 -10.80 -25.45 16.32
C LYS A 202 -11.24 -26.48 15.28
N LYS A 203 -11.86 -27.56 15.72
CA LYS A 203 -12.44 -28.58 14.84
C LYS A 203 -13.53 -27.97 13.95
N GLY A 204 -13.47 -28.22 12.65
CA GLY A 204 -14.43 -27.70 11.67
C GLY A 204 -14.20 -26.26 11.24
N HIS A 205 -13.14 -25.60 11.71
CA HIS A 205 -12.73 -24.28 11.24
C HIS A 205 -11.53 -24.39 10.30
N THR A 206 -11.46 -23.47 9.34
CA THR A 206 -10.26 -23.20 8.54
C THR A 206 -9.54 -22.02 9.13
N THR A 207 -8.25 -22.16 9.41
CA THR A 207 -7.40 -21.06 9.87
C THR A 207 -6.44 -20.67 8.76
N VAL A 208 -6.32 -19.36 8.53
CA VAL A 208 -5.42 -18.79 7.52
C VAL A 208 -4.59 -17.66 8.10
N THR A 209 -3.44 -17.44 7.49
CA THR A 209 -2.62 -16.24 7.74
C THR A 209 -2.16 -15.64 6.42
N LEU A 210 -1.53 -14.49 6.47
CA LEU A 210 -0.99 -13.80 5.32
C LEU A 210 0.50 -14.11 5.16
N LEU A 211 0.97 -14.16 3.91
CA LEU A 211 2.35 -14.51 3.58
C LEU A 211 3.36 -13.54 4.21
N GLU A 212 3.02 -12.25 4.29
CA GLU A 212 3.84 -11.25 4.95
C GLU A 212 4.06 -11.58 6.43
N GLN A 213 3.08 -12.15 7.13
CA GLN A 213 3.22 -12.54 8.54
C GLN A 213 4.20 -13.72 8.73
N ILE A 214 4.24 -14.62 7.76
CA ILE A 214 5.21 -15.73 7.74
C ILE A 214 6.63 -15.19 7.50
N ILE A 215 6.78 -14.19 6.64
CA ILE A 215 8.07 -13.56 6.33
C ILE A 215 8.55 -12.74 7.52
N GLU A 216 7.71 -11.90 8.11
CA GLU A 216 8.04 -11.08 9.29
C GLU A 216 8.51 -11.93 10.46
N ARG A 217 7.80 -13.03 10.76
CA ARG A 217 8.19 -13.98 11.80
C ARG A 217 9.60 -14.57 11.59
N ASN A 218 10.03 -14.73 10.36
CA ASN A 218 11.29 -15.38 10.00
C ASN A 218 12.32 -14.41 9.41
N ILE A 219 12.10 -13.11 9.59
CA ILE A 219 12.90 -12.07 8.94
C ILE A 219 14.38 -12.12 9.35
N ASP A 220 14.67 -12.53 10.58
CA ASP A 220 16.01 -12.74 11.10
C ASP A 220 16.83 -13.78 10.33
N LYS A 221 16.16 -14.78 9.77
CA LYS A 221 16.80 -15.82 8.93
C LYS A 221 17.33 -15.26 7.59
N LEU A 222 16.85 -14.09 7.17
CA LEU A 222 17.30 -13.41 5.94
C LEU A 222 18.57 -12.58 6.16
N PHE A 223 18.87 -12.18 7.40
CA PHE A 223 19.93 -11.23 7.74
C PHE A 223 20.86 -11.77 8.85
N LEU A 224 21.48 -12.94 8.60
CA LEU A 224 22.24 -13.72 9.59
C LEU A 224 23.36 -12.96 10.32
N SER A 225 23.94 -11.93 9.69
CA SER A 225 25.04 -11.12 10.27
C SER A 225 24.55 -9.89 11.03
N TYR A 226 23.23 -9.75 11.19
CA TYR A 226 22.59 -8.60 11.80
C TYR A 226 21.62 -9.06 12.90
N ASP A 227 21.36 -8.15 13.84
CA ASP A 227 20.20 -8.21 14.71
C ASP A 227 19.08 -7.34 14.12
N VAL A 228 17.90 -7.91 13.96
CA VAL A 228 16.73 -7.19 13.44
C VAL A 228 16.13 -6.36 14.58
N ILE A 229 16.10 -5.05 14.41
CA ILE A 229 15.54 -4.10 15.39
C ILE A 229 14.02 -4.06 15.26
N CYS A 230 13.52 -3.94 14.03
CA CYS A 230 12.10 -4.00 13.69
C CYS A 230 11.92 -4.43 12.22
N ALA A 231 10.73 -4.91 11.90
CA ALA A 231 10.32 -5.23 10.54
C ALA A 231 8.84 -4.88 10.37
N HIS A 232 8.50 -4.20 9.29
CA HIS A 232 7.14 -3.72 9.04
C HIS A 232 6.79 -3.75 7.56
N PRO A 233 5.56 -4.12 7.19
CA PRO A 233 5.11 -4.07 5.82
C PRO A 233 4.89 -2.64 5.35
N TYR A 234 5.19 -2.40 4.07
CA TYR A 234 4.89 -1.15 3.40
C TYR A 234 4.59 -1.37 1.91
N ARG A 235 3.87 -0.44 1.33
CA ARG A 235 3.52 -0.43 -0.10
C ARG A 235 3.61 0.98 -0.64
N ILE A 236 4.04 1.13 -1.89
CA ILE A 236 4.07 2.42 -2.57
C ILE A 236 3.20 2.41 -3.81
N MET A 237 2.66 3.57 -4.14
CA MET A 237 2.03 3.85 -5.42
C MET A 237 2.84 4.88 -6.18
N ARG A 238 3.07 4.60 -7.46
CA ARG A 238 3.80 5.48 -8.36
C ARG A 238 2.89 6.14 -9.37
N ASN A 239 3.28 7.32 -9.84
CA ASN A 239 2.62 7.98 -10.96
C ASN A 239 2.56 7.01 -12.16
N ALA A 240 1.35 6.71 -12.60
CA ALA A 240 1.07 5.88 -13.76
C ALA A 240 0.33 6.68 -14.85
N ASP A 241 0.20 7.98 -14.70
CA ASP A 241 -0.35 8.85 -15.73
C ASP A 241 0.63 8.92 -16.90
N LEU A 242 0.13 8.57 -18.09
CA LEU A 242 0.94 8.54 -19.32
C LEU A 242 0.58 9.76 -20.14
N SER A 243 1.52 10.69 -20.27
CA SER A 243 1.47 11.67 -21.36
C SER A 243 2.11 11.05 -22.60
N ILE A 244 1.32 10.66 -23.58
CA ILE A 244 1.80 10.27 -24.90
C ILE A 244 1.52 11.46 -25.83
N ASP A 245 2.58 11.99 -26.43
CA ASP A 245 2.43 12.93 -27.53
C ASP A 245 2.23 12.12 -28.80
N GLU A 246 0.97 12.01 -29.24
CA GLU A 246 0.57 11.22 -30.41
C GLU A 246 1.12 11.84 -31.70
N ASP A 247 1.36 13.16 -31.70
CA ASP A 247 1.83 13.91 -32.88
C ASP A 247 3.34 13.73 -33.12
N GLU A 248 4.12 13.38 -32.07
CA GLU A 248 5.57 13.14 -32.17
C GLU A 248 5.96 11.65 -32.29
N ALA A 249 5.00 10.72 -32.16
CA ALA A 249 5.28 9.29 -32.15
C ALA A 249 5.34 8.70 -33.56
N GLU A 250 6.54 8.39 -34.08
CA GLU A 250 6.70 7.65 -35.35
C GLU A 250 6.07 6.25 -35.31
N ASP A 251 6.04 5.59 -34.13
CA ASP A 251 5.35 4.31 -33.88
C ASP A 251 4.69 4.35 -32.50
N LEU A 252 3.37 4.52 -32.48
CA LEU A 252 2.56 4.62 -31.27
C LEU A 252 2.68 3.38 -30.38
N LEU A 253 2.80 2.17 -30.94
CA LEU A 253 2.95 0.93 -30.17
C LEU A 253 4.26 0.86 -29.43
N VAL A 254 5.36 1.29 -30.08
CA VAL A 254 6.69 1.34 -29.46
C VAL A 254 6.71 2.38 -28.35
N GLU A 255 6.09 3.54 -28.57
CA GLU A 255 6.01 4.58 -27.54
C GLU A 255 5.15 4.15 -26.35
N ILE A 256 3.99 3.52 -26.59
CA ILE A 256 3.18 2.91 -25.53
C ILE A 256 4.00 1.88 -24.74
N GLN A 257 4.77 1.00 -25.39
CA GLN A 257 5.62 0.03 -24.70
C GLN A 257 6.71 0.69 -23.84
N LYS A 258 7.34 1.76 -24.33
CA LYS A 258 8.32 2.54 -23.55
C LYS A 258 7.67 3.20 -22.34
N GLN A 259 6.52 3.80 -22.52
CA GLN A 259 5.78 4.46 -21.45
C GLN A 259 5.27 3.46 -20.40
N LEU A 260 4.80 2.27 -20.81
CA LEU A 260 4.43 1.18 -19.89
C LEU A 260 5.62 0.71 -19.05
N LYS A 261 6.84 0.70 -19.61
CA LYS A 261 8.05 0.43 -18.84
C LYS A 261 8.38 1.57 -17.86
N LYS A 262 8.18 2.83 -18.24
CA LYS A 262 8.39 4.00 -17.37
C LYS A 262 7.42 4.05 -16.18
N ARG A 263 6.21 3.50 -16.31
CA ARG A 263 5.24 3.40 -15.21
C ARG A 263 5.80 2.77 -13.93
N GLN A 264 6.73 1.85 -14.07
CA GLN A 264 7.35 1.19 -12.91
C GLN A 264 8.30 2.12 -12.14
N TRP A 265 8.67 3.26 -12.71
CA TRP A 265 9.70 4.19 -12.24
C TRP A 265 9.19 5.61 -12.03
N GLY A 266 7.89 5.84 -12.16
CA GLY A 266 7.28 7.14 -11.87
C GLY A 266 7.52 7.58 -10.42
N GLU A 267 7.36 8.88 -10.16
CA GLU A 267 7.40 9.45 -8.81
C GLU A 267 6.48 8.68 -7.85
N VAL A 268 6.89 8.54 -6.59
CA VAL A 268 6.02 7.94 -5.57
C VAL A 268 4.94 8.95 -5.20
N ILE A 269 3.68 8.55 -5.38
CA ILE A 269 2.51 9.40 -5.12
C ILE A 269 1.94 9.13 -3.74
N ARG A 270 2.04 7.89 -3.25
CA ARG A 270 1.54 7.48 -1.95
C ARG A 270 2.42 6.41 -1.35
N LEU A 271 2.65 6.51 -0.04
CA LEU A 271 3.26 5.48 0.81
C LEU A 271 2.19 4.94 1.77
N GLU A 272 2.00 3.64 1.79
CA GLU A 272 1.12 2.96 2.75
C GLU A 272 1.97 2.16 3.73
N VAL A 273 1.69 2.36 5.01
CA VAL A 273 2.38 1.73 6.13
C VAL A 273 1.37 1.27 7.17
N GLU A 274 1.77 0.38 8.05
CA GLU A 274 0.94 0.07 9.22
C GLU A 274 1.05 1.15 10.29
N ASP A 275 0.03 1.30 11.11
CA ASP A 275 -0.08 2.32 12.18
C ASP A 275 0.99 2.18 13.28
N LYS A 276 1.54 0.98 13.45
CA LYS A 276 2.57 0.65 14.45
C LYS A 276 4.01 0.72 13.91
N MET A 277 4.21 1.19 12.67
CA MET A 277 5.55 1.24 12.08
C MET A 277 6.51 2.04 12.94
N ASP A 278 7.73 1.51 13.13
CA ASP A 278 8.83 2.23 13.82
C ASP A 278 9.10 3.56 13.11
N SER A 279 9.13 4.65 13.88
CA SER A 279 9.28 6.01 13.34
C SER A 279 10.59 6.21 12.58
N ARG A 280 11.68 5.55 12.96
CA ARG A 280 12.98 5.61 12.26
C ARG A 280 12.89 4.98 10.89
N LEU A 281 12.17 3.84 10.78
CA LEU A 281 11.92 3.17 9.51
C LEU A 281 11.04 4.05 8.61
N LEU A 282 9.99 4.64 9.17
CA LEU A 282 9.10 5.55 8.45
C LEU A 282 9.87 6.78 7.93
N ASP A 283 10.76 7.36 8.73
CA ASP A 283 11.56 8.52 8.31
C ASP A 283 12.52 8.19 7.16
N ILE A 284 13.12 6.99 7.17
CA ILE A 284 13.93 6.52 6.03
C ILE A 284 13.08 6.40 4.77
N LEU A 285 11.91 5.75 4.87
CA LEU A 285 11.00 5.58 3.72
C LEU A 285 10.52 6.93 3.18
N LYS A 286 10.19 7.88 4.06
CA LYS A 286 9.80 9.26 3.66
C LYS A 286 10.91 9.96 2.88
N MET A 287 12.13 9.88 3.38
CA MET A 287 13.29 10.52 2.76
C MET A 287 13.59 9.91 1.40
N GLU A 288 13.65 8.58 1.31
CA GLU A 288 14.02 7.87 0.08
C GLU A 288 12.94 7.98 -1.00
N PHE A 289 11.67 7.97 -0.63
CA PHE A 289 10.55 8.14 -1.57
C PHE A 289 10.15 9.58 -1.81
N GLN A 290 10.76 10.55 -1.09
CA GLN A 290 10.45 11.99 -1.18
C GLN A 290 8.95 12.28 -0.95
N VAL A 291 8.33 11.58 -0.01
CA VAL A 291 6.90 11.72 0.34
C VAL A 291 6.74 12.50 1.64
N HIS A 292 5.63 13.20 1.77
CA HIS A 292 5.29 14.04 2.92
C HIS A 292 4.04 13.50 3.64
N GLY A 293 3.66 14.14 4.76
CA GLY A 293 2.55 13.66 5.59
C GLY A 293 1.21 13.48 4.86
N ASP A 294 0.93 14.32 3.86
CA ASP A 294 -0.30 14.23 3.06
C ASP A 294 -0.29 13.02 2.07
N ASP A 295 0.86 12.34 1.90
CA ASP A 295 1.08 11.24 0.97
C ASP A 295 1.10 9.86 1.67
N ILE A 296 0.89 9.80 2.99
CA ILE A 296 1.07 8.59 3.81
C ILE A 296 -0.26 8.13 4.38
#